data_37d97ed49ec356fee40cdc531885cd0b
#
_entry.id   37d97ed49ec356fee40cdc531885cd0b
#
_cell.length_a   1.000
_cell.length_b   1.000
_cell.length_c   1.000
_cell.angle_alpha   90.00
_cell.angle_beta   90.00
_cell.angle_gamma   90.00
#
_symmetry.space_group_name_H-M   'P 1'
#
loop_
_entity.id
_entity.type
_entity.pdbx_description
1 polymer ?
#
loop_
_entity_poly.entity_id
_entity_poly.type
_entity_poly.pdbx_seq_one_letter_code
_entity_poly.pdbx_strand_id
1 'polypeptide(L)'
;VQLRIERRMVPHIPWGLIFSVLAVCALGIWNLASASRPPHSPVWGSQMLYLGVSITAVLVVCLVDYRWIQRMAAPIYVTNILLLIALRFFGHTAKGAESWFAIGPFRMQPAEFMKIGVVLMLAKVYHDDFQPNEPSYGLTRLWKPLLVVFVPFALVLVQPDLGTALMIGLSSLTIILFGKVRWYLVATLVTAVLAAGIVIWNDYIRDVPEPRPTIVRHHLKKHQSQRISGWLDPEADLRGSGYHAAQSKIAVGSGGVSGKGWREGTQTGLRFLPEQHTDFIFSVWAEEHGFVMCLVLLVLYGAIFIFGLGVGFNARDRFGAFVAVGVVAMLFWQVFENIGMVIGLLPVTGITLPLMSYGGSSLLSVMLSIGLLVNISMRRHMF
;
A
#
# COMPACT_ATOMS: atom_id res chain seq x y z
N VAL A 1 4.27 -29.24 11.73
CA VAL A 1 4.44 -28.34 10.57
C VAL A 1 5.08 -29.17 9.47
N GLN A 2 4.32 -29.56 8.43
CA GLN A 2 4.94 -30.19 7.25
C GLN A 2 5.56 -29.09 6.38
N LEU A 3 6.85 -28.88 6.54
CA LEU A 3 7.68 -28.03 5.66
C LEU A 3 8.08 -28.86 4.43
N ARG A 4 7.18 -29.03 3.45
CA ARG A 4 7.47 -29.86 2.28
C ARG A 4 6.75 -29.33 1.04
N ILE A 5 7.51 -29.05 -0.01
CA ILE A 5 6.94 -28.82 -1.35
C ILE A 5 6.80 -30.21 -2.01
N GLU A 6 5.58 -30.65 -2.26
CA GLU A 6 5.33 -31.86 -3.03
C GLU A 6 5.44 -31.56 -4.54
N ARG A 7 5.91 -32.55 -5.32
CA ARG A 7 6.01 -32.39 -6.79
C ARG A 7 4.67 -32.01 -7.44
N ARG A 8 3.56 -32.37 -6.82
CA ARG A 8 2.18 -32.02 -7.28
C ARG A 8 1.84 -30.53 -7.16
N MET A 9 2.60 -29.76 -6.38
CA MET A 9 2.40 -28.30 -6.19
C MET A 9 3.01 -27.47 -7.32
N VAL A 10 4.08 -27.98 -7.96
CA VAL A 10 4.87 -27.22 -8.95
C VAL A 10 4.05 -26.78 -10.18
N PRO A 11 3.13 -27.60 -10.75
CA PRO A 11 2.29 -27.16 -11.86
C PRO A 11 1.33 -26.01 -11.53
N HIS A 12 1.09 -25.76 -10.25
CA HIS A 12 0.15 -24.76 -9.77
C HIS A 12 0.81 -23.45 -9.30
N ILE A 13 2.12 -23.32 -9.56
CA ILE A 13 2.84 -22.06 -9.34
C ILE A 13 2.29 -21.00 -10.32
N PRO A 14 1.88 -19.81 -9.82
CA PRO A 14 1.34 -18.76 -10.66
C PRO A 14 2.49 -18.00 -11.37
N TRP A 15 3.09 -18.61 -12.40
CA TRP A 15 4.26 -18.08 -13.08
C TRP A 15 4.04 -16.67 -13.63
N GLY A 16 2.83 -16.37 -14.16
CA GLY A 16 2.51 -15.04 -14.66
C GLY A 16 2.61 -13.99 -13.55
N LEU A 17 2.16 -14.29 -12.32
CA LEU A 17 2.31 -13.41 -11.15
C LEU A 17 3.80 -13.21 -10.84
N ILE A 18 4.58 -14.29 -10.75
CA ILE A 18 6.00 -14.23 -10.40
C ILE A 18 6.78 -13.40 -11.42
N PHE A 19 6.58 -13.66 -12.73
CA PHE A 19 7.25 -12.89 -13.78
C PHE A 19 6.89 -11.40 -13.73
N SER A 20 5.61 -11.06 -13.54
CA SER A 20 5.18 -9.66 -13.43
C SER A 20 5.81 -8.96 -12.23
N VAL A 21 5.86 -9.62 -11.06
CA VAL A 21 6.50 -9.10 -9.85
C VAL A 21 7.99 -8.87 -10.06
N LEU A 22 8.71 -9.86 -10.62
CA LEU A 22 10.14 -9.75 -10.87
C LEU A 22 10.46 -8.68 -11.92
N ALA A 23 9.61 -8.54 -12.95
CA ALA A 23 9.75 -7.48 -13.95
C ALA A 23 9.63 -6.09 -13.31
N VAL A 24 8.61 -5.85 -12.46
CA VAL A 24 8.46 -4.58 -11.74
C VAL A 24 9.65 -4.33 -10.80
N CYS A 25 10.12 -5.35 -10.07
CA CYS A 25 11.32 -5.22 -9.22
C CYS A 25 12.57 -4.83 -10.03
N ALA A 26 12.77 -5.44 -11.18
CA ALA A 26 13.90 -5.13 -12.07
C ALA A 26 13.84 -3.69 -12.60
N LEU A 27 12.66 -3.26 -13.06
CA LEU A 27 12.42 -1.86 -13.47
C LEU A 27 12.61 -0.90 -12.30
N GLY A 28 12.17 -1.28 -11.09
CA GLY A 28 12.35 -0.48 -9.87
C GLY A 28 13.84 -0.29 -9.52
N ILE A 29 14.64 -1.33 -9.54
CA ILE A 29 16.09 -1.25 -9.30
C ILE A 29 16.78 -0.40 -10.36
N TRP A 30 16.41 -0.57 -11.64
CA TRP A 30 16.94 0.25 -12.73
C TRP A 30 16.61 1.74 -12.54
N ASN A 31 15.37 2.05 -12.19
CA ASN A 31 14.92 3.41 -11.91
C ASN A 31 15.61 4.01 -10.67
N LEU A 32 15.79 3.21 -9.59
CA LEU A 32 16.52 3.63 -8.40
C LEU A 32 17.99 3.95 -8.68
N ALA A 33 18.62 3.26 -9.61
CA ALA A 33 19.99 3.56 -10.03
C ALA A 33 20.11 4.93 -10.71
N SER A 34 19.03 5.44 -11.27
CA SER A 34 18.95 6.83 -11.75
C SER A 34 18.55 7.82 -10.64
N ALA A 35 17.52 7.51 -9.86
CA ALA A 35 17.01 8.37 -8.79
C ALA A 35 18.01 8.64 -7.66
N SER A 36 18.97 7.72 -7.44
CA SER A 36 19.96 7.81 -6.33
C SER A 36 21.38 8.10 -6.83
N ARG A 37 21.58 9.29 -7.44
CA ARG A 37 22.90 9.74 -7.94
C ARG A 37 23.76 10.39 -6.85
N PRO A 38 25.13 10.38 -7.03
CA PRO A 38 26.01 11.17 -6.17
C PRO A 38 25.56 12.63 -6.00
N PRO A 39 25.83 13.27 -4.83
CA PRO A 39 26.67 12.85 -3.71
C PRO A 39 26.01 11.92 -2.69
N HIS A 40 24.75 11.44 -2.91
CA HIS A 40 24.15 10.45 -2.00
C HIS A 40 24.72 9.07 -2.26
N SER A 41 24.79 8.25 -1.20
CA SER A 41 25.11 6.84 -1.33
C SER A 41 24.07 6.13 -2.23
N PRO A 42 24.50 5.31 -3.18
CA PRO A 42 23.59 4.62 -4.09
C PRO A 42 22.71 3.64 -3.32
N VAL A 43 21.40 3.94 -3.22
CA VAL A 43 20.45 3.11 -2.47
C VAL A 43 20.03 1.83 -3.22
N TRP A 44 20.29 1.75 -4.54
CA TRP A 44 19.94 0.58 -5.34
C TRP A 44 20.64 -0.71 -4.89
N GLY A 45 21.90 -0.61 -4.39
CA GLY A 45 22.62 -1.76 -3.83
C GLY A 45 21.95 -2.32 -2.58
N SER A 46 21.52 -1.46 -1.66
CA SER A 46 20.74 -1.87 -0.49
C SER A 46 19.39 -2.45 -0.88
N GLN A 47 18.74 -1.91 -1.92
CA GLN A 47 17.47 -2.45 -2.43
C GLN A 47 17.64 -3.87 -3.02
N MET A 48 18.75 -4.16 -3.71
CA MET A 48 19.07 -5.52 -4.18
C MET A 48 19.23 -6.50 -3.02
N LEU A 49 19.89 -6.08 -1.94
CA LEU A 49 20.01 -6.90 -0.73
C LEU A 49 18.63 -7.16 -0.12
N TYR A 50 17.79 -6.12 0.02
CA TYR A 50 16.42 -6.27 0.52
C TYR A 50 15.57 -7.18 -0.37
N LEU A 51 15.77 -7.13 -1.70
CA LEU A 51 15.10 -8.04 -2.63
C LEU A 51 15.53 -9.49 -2.40
N GLY A 52 16.82 -9.75 -2.21
CA GLY A 52 17.35 -11.09 -1.88
C GLY A 52 16.76 -11.65 -0.59
N VAL A 53 16.72 -10.83 0.48
CA VAL A 53 16.08 -11.20 1.75
C VAL A 53 14.59 -11.46 1.55
N SER A 54 13.90 -10.63 0.77
CA SER A 54 12.46 -10.76 0.50
C SER A 54 12.14 -12.01 -0.30
N ILE A 55 12.94 -12.36 -1.31
CA ILE A 55 12.79 -13.62 -2.07
C ILE A 55 12.96 -14.83 -1.13
N THR A 56 13.96 -14.78 -0.24
CA THR A 56 14.14 -15.84 0.76
C THR A 56 12.92 -15.96 1.67
N ALA A 57 12.35 -14.84 2.11
CA ALA A 57 11.13 -14.83 2.91
C ALA A 57 9.92 -15.42 2.15
N VAL A 58 9.77 -15.12 0.86
CA VAL A 58 8.75 -15.75 -0.02
C VAL A 58 8.92 -17.26 -0.05
N LEU A 59 10.15 -17.75 -0.25
CA LEU A 59 10.42 -19.19 -0.27
C LEU A 59 10.05 -19.85 1.07
N VAL A 60 10.40 -19.22 2.19
CA VAL A 60 10.02 -19.70 3.52
C VAL A 60 8.49 -19.76 3.67
N VAL A 61 7.77 -18.72 3.27
CA VAL A 61 6.29 -18.71 3.31
C VAL A 61 5.71 -19.81 2.44
N CYS A 62 6.28 -20.09 1.26
CA CYS A 62 5.83 -21.18 0.39
C CYS A 62 6.02 -22.60 1.01
N LEU A 63 7.00 -22.77 1.90
CA LEU A 63 7.21 -24.03 2.62
C LEU A 63 6.16 -24.27 3.72
N VAL A 64 5.61 -23.20 4.30
CA VAL A 64 4.63 -23.28 5.39
C VAL A 64 3.26 -23.65 4.84
N ASP A 65 2.54 -24.59 5.49
CA ASP A 65 1.15 -24.87 5.14
C ASP A 65 0.27 -23.65 5.48
N TYR A 66 -0.52 -23.18 4.50
CA TYR A 66 -1.37 -22.00 4.68
C TYR A 66 -2.46 -22.18 5.76
N ARG A 67 -2.84 -23.41 6.08
CA ARG A 67 -3.72 -23.72 7.22
C ARG A 67 -3.07 -23.34 8.55
N TRP A 68 -1.75 -23.49 8.63
CA TRP A 68 -1.01 -23.03 9.81
C TRP A 68 -0.98 -21.50 9.85
N ILE A 69 -0.82 -20.84 8.70
CA ILE A 69 -0.92 -19.37 8.58
C ILE A 69 -2.30 -18.89 9.03
N GLN A 70 -3.38 -19.59 8.65
CA GLN A 70 -4.74 -19.30 9.12
C GLN A 70 -4.87 -19.41 10.65
N ARG A 71 -4.29 -20.44 11.27
CA ARG A 71 -4.27 -20.58 12.73
C ARG A 71 -3.47 -19.46 13.40
N MET A 72 -2.37 -19.05 12.77
CA MET A 72 -1.49 -17.99 13.27
C MET A 72 -1.99 -16.58 12.95
N ALA A 73 -3.07 -16.41 12.20
CA ALA A 73 -3.57 -15.09 11.82
C ALA A 73 -3.85 -14.19 13.04
N ALA A 74 -4.49 -14.72 14.09
CA ALA A 74 -4.77 -13.99 15.32
C ALA A 74 -3.48 -13.69 16.12
N PRO A 75 -2.57 -14.64 16.40
CA PRO A 75 -1.26 -14.33 16.98
C PRO A 75 -0.46 -13.29 16.19
N ILE A 76 -0.39 -13.41 14.85
CA ILE A 76 0.31 -12.44 14.00
C ILE A 76 -0.32 -11.04 14.15
N TYR A 77 -1.64 -10.94 14.11
CA TYR A 77 -2.36 -9.69 14.28
C TYR A 77 -2.07 -9.06 15.65
N VAL A 78 -2.21 -9.84 16.74
CA VAL A 78 -1.95 -9.35 18.10
C VAL A 78 -0.50 -8.92 18.28
N THR A 79 0.47 -9.70 17.77
CA THR A 79 1.89 -9.32 17.81
C THR A 79 2.14 -7.99 17.10
N ASN A 80 1.53 -7.77 15.91
CA ASN A 80 1.66 -6.49 15.23
C ASN A 80 1.01 -5.33 15.99
N ILE A 81 -0.13 -5.54 16.66
CA ILE A 81 -0.73 -4.54 17.56
C ILE A 81 0.23 -4.19 18.69
N LEU A 82 0.82 -5.20 19.35
CA LEU A 82 1.80 -4.97 20.42
C LEU A 82 3.03 -4.22 19.92
N LEU A 83 3.52 -4.53 18.71
CA LEU A 83 4.62 -3.79 18.08
C LEU A 83 4.24 -2.33 17.78
N LEU A 84 3.01 -2.07 17.31
CA LEU A 84 2.52 -0.69 17.11
C LEU A 84 2.43 0.08 18.44
N ILE A 85 1.99 -0.57 19.51
CA ILE A 85 1.96 0.05 20.84
C ILE A 85 3.39 0.27 21.37
N ALA A 86 4.28 -0.68 21.18
CA ALA A 86 5.68 -0.59 21.60
C ALA A 86 6.44 0.55 20.92
N LEU A 87 6.06 0.96 19.70
CA LEU A 87 6.63 2.14 19.04
C LEU A 87 6.46 3.42 19.85
N ARG A 88 5.40 3.54 20.64
CA ARG A 88 5.16 4.71 21.49
C ARG A 88 6.23 4.87 22.60
N PHE A 89 6.85 3.75 23.00
CA PHE A 89 7.83 3.73 24.09
C PHE A 89 9.26 3.61 23.58
N PHE A 90 9.47 2.94 22.44
CA PHE A 90 10.79 2.57 21.92
C PHE A 90 11.03 3.05 20.49
N GLY A 91 10.09 3.82 19.91
CA GLY A 91 10.18 4.28 18.54
C GLY A 91 11.21 5.40 18.36
N HIS A 92 11.87 5.41 17.20
CA HIS A 92 12.73 6.51 16.78
C HIS A 92 11.92 7.45 15.90
N THR A 93 12.01 8.76 16.18
CA THR A 93 11.42 9.81 15.37
C THR A 93 12.16 9.95 14.06
N ALA A 94 11.51 9.62 12.95
CA ALA A 94 12.00 9.94 11.62
C ALA A 94 10.92 10.76 10.90
N LYS A 95 11.31 11.90 10.30
CA LYS A 95 10.40 12.79 9.56
C LYS A 95 9.19 13.29 10.38
N GLY A 96 9.33 13.44 11.70
CA GLY A 96 8.27 13.93 12.58
C GLY A 96 7.25 12.89 13.04
N ALA A 97 7.43 11.61 12.70
CA ALA A 97 6.61 10.51 13.17
C ALA A 97 7.47 9.44 13.88
N GLU A 98 7.00 8.94 15.03
CA GLU A 98 7.60 7.82 15.77
C GLU A 98 7.12 6.50 15.16
N SER A 99 7.58 6.17 13.92
CA SER A 99 7.03 5.05 13.16
C SER A 99 8.02 3.93 12.87
N TRP A 100 9.27 4.04 13.34
CA TRP A 100 10.35 3.13 12.98
C TRP A 100 11.07 2.54 14.19
N PHE A 101 11.31 1.23 14.13
CA PHE A 101 12.33 0.59 14.96
C PHE A 101 13.66 0.57 14.20
N ALA A 102 14.74 1.04 14.84
CA ALA A 102 16.10 0.91 14.34
C ALA A 102 16.77 -0.28 15.03
N ILE A 103 17.07 -1.34 14.28
CA ILE A 103 17.79 -2.51 14.77
C ILE A 103 19.11 -2.59 13.98
N GLY A 104 20.13 -1.92 14.47
CA GLY A 104 21.39 -1.74 13.73
C GLY A 104 21.16 -0.96 12.42
N PRO A 105 21.60 -1.47 11.25
CA PRO A 105 21.39 -0.82 9.95
C PRO A 105 19.98 -0.99 9.42
N PHE A 106 19.17 -1.88 9.99
CA PHE A 106 17.81 -2.18 9.53
C PHE A 106 16.79 -1.27 10.20
N ARG A 107 15.95 -0.65 9.39
CA ARG A 107 14.80 0.11 9.85
C ARG A 107 13.54 -0.68 9.54
N MET A 108 12.79 -1.03 10.57
CA MET A 108 11.53 -1.76 10.44
C MET A 108 10.35 -0.85 10.80
N GLN A 109 9.36 -0.79 9.92
CA GLN A 109 8.10 -0.10 10.16
C GLN A 109 7.00 -1.13 10.44
N PRO A 110 6.55 -1.30 11.70
CA PRO A 110 5.52 -2.29 12.04
C PRO A 110 4.20 -2.10 11.31
N ALA A 111 3.84 -0.86 10.98
CA ALA A 111 2.63 -0.56 10.23
C ALA A 111 2.59 -1.21 8.83
N GLU A 112 3.75 -1.42 8.19
CA GLU A 112 3.86 -2.17 6.94
C GLU A 112 3.42 -3.63 7.10
N PHE A 113 3.83 -4.29 8.18
CA PHE A 113 3.45 -5.67 8.49
C PHE A 113 2.02 -5.77 9.03
N MET A 114 1.54 -4.69 9.69
CA MET A 114 0.18 -4.64 10.18
C MET A 114 -0.85 -4.72 9.05
N LYS A 115 -0.56 -4.19 7.87
CA LYS A 115 -1.43 -4.33 6.68
C LYS A 115 -1.69 -5.81 6.36
N ILE A 116 -0.65 -6.64 6.38
CA ILE A 116 -0.77 -8.10 6.19
C ILE A 116 -1.54 -8.73 7.35
N GLY A 117 -1.23 -8.33 8.58
CA GLY A 117 -1.91 -8.83 9.79
C GLY A 117 -3.42 -8.60 9.73
N VAL A 118 -3.86 -7.42 9.28
CA VAL A 118 -5.30 -7.10 9.08
C VAL A 118 -5.91 -7.95 7.99
N VAL A 119 -5.24 -8.12 6.84
CA VAL A 119 -5.73 -8.99 5.75
C VAL A 119 -5.94 -10.41 6.24
N LEU A 120 -4.96 -11.00 6.94
CA LEU A 120 -5.04 -12.36 7.47
C LEU A 120 -6.14 -12.48 8.53
N MET A 121 -6.27 -11.51 9.43
CA MET A 121 -7.27 -11.56 10.49
C MET A 121 -8.69 -11.38 9.94
N LEU A 122 -8.90 -10.46 9.00
CA LEU A 122 -10.20 -10.32 8.32
C LEU A 122 -10.57 -11.58 7.55
N ALA A 123 -9.62 -12.16 6.79
CA ALA A 123 -9.85 -13.41 6.08
C ALA A 123 -10.25 -14.55 7.03
N LYS A 124 -9.61 -14.62 8.20
CA LYS A 124 -9.97 -15.58 9.25
C LYS A 124 -11.37 -15.34 9.79
N VAL A 125 -11.72 -14.09 10.13
CA VAL A 125 -13.06 -13.74 10.63
C VAL A 125 -14.14 -14.13 9.64
N TYR A 126 -13.96 -13.81 8.34
CA TYR A 126 -14.92 -14.18 7.29
C TYR A 126 -14.97 -15.68 6.97
N HIS A 127 -13.88 -16.38 7.24
CA HIS A 127 -13.85 -17.86 7.13
C HIS A 127 -14.61 -18.52 8.28
N ASP A 128 -14.30 -18.13 9.51
CA ASP A 128 -14.84 -18.77 10.74
C ASP A 128 -16.32 -18.39 10.97
N ASP A 129 -16.75 -17.18 10.60
CA ASP A 129 -18.10 -16.66 10.85
C ASP A 129 -19.11 -16.95 9.72
N PHE A 130 -18.72 -17.81 8.75
CA PHE A 130 -19.58 -18.15 7.63
C PHE A 130 -20.80 -18.98 8.02
N GLN A 131 -21.98 -18.51 7.62
CA GLN A 131 -23.25 -19.23 7.79
C GLN A 131 -23.89 -19.42 6.41
N PRO A 132 -24.11 -20.66 5.96
CA PRO A 132 -24.72 -20.93 4.65
C PRO A 132 -26.12 -20.32 4.48
N ASN A 133 -26.89 -20.28 5.57
CA ASN A 133 -28.27 -19.78 5.57
C ASN A 133 -28.36 -18.24 5.58
N GLU A 134 -27.30 -17.54 5.99
CA GLU A 134 -27.19 -16.09 5.98
C GLU A 134 -25.92 -15.64 5.27
N PRO A 135 -25.90 -15.67 3.93
CA PRO A 135 -24.67 -15.40 3.16
C PRO A 135 -24.25 -13.94 3.18
N SER A 136 -25.14 -13.01 3.60
CA SER A 136 -24.86 -11.58 3.64
C SER A 136 -24.68 -11.05 5.07
N TYR A 137 -23.67 -10.18 5.26
CA TYR A 137 -23.36 -9.57 6.54
C TYR A 137 -24.29 -8.37 6.81
N GLY A 138 -25.13 -8.49 7.83
CA GLY A 138 -25.88 -7.37 8.41
C GLY A 138 -25.07 -6.61 9.46
N LEU A 139 -25.64 -5.51 9.97
CA LEU A 139 -24.97 -4.63 10.93
C LEU A 139 -24.51 -5.38 12.20
N THR A 140 -25.33 -6.34 12.66
CA THR A 140 -25.05 -7.13 13.87
C THR A 140 -23.85 -8.07 13.75
N ARG A 141 -23.40 -8.37 12.55
CA ARG A 141 -22.23 -9.24 12.30
C ARG A 141 -20.99 -8.46 11.88
N LEU A 142 -21.16 -7.20 11.44
CA LEU A 142 -20.04 -6.35 10.97
C LEU A 142 -19.17 -5.83 12.12
N TRP A 143 -19.62 -5.86 13.37
CA TRP A 143 -18.82 -5.30 14.48
C TRP A 143 -17.44 -5.99 14.62
N LYS A 144 -17.35 -7.31 14.35
CA LYS A 144 -16.08 -8.05 14.41
C LYS A 144 -15.08 -7.58 13.35
N PRO A 145 -15.42 -7.58 12.03
CA PRO A 145 -14.56 -7.00 11.01
C PRO A 145 -14.19 -5.55 11.27
N LEU A 146 -15.16 -4.74 11.70
CA LEU A 146 -14.92 -3.32 12.00
C LEU A 146 -13.94 -3.13 13.16
N LEU A 147 -14.04 -3.93 14.22
CA LEU A 147 -13.10 -3.88 15.34
C LEU A 147 -11.68 -4.26 14.90
N VAL A 148 -11.54 -5.30 14.06
CA VAL A 148 -10.25 -5.71 13.50
C VAL A 148 -9.60 -4.60 12.69
N VAL A 149 -10.38 -3.77 12.02
CA VAL A 149 -9.86 -2.64 11.26
C VAL A 149 -9.62 -1.42 12.13
N PHE A 150 -10.58 -1.08 12.99
CA PHE A 150 -10.57 0.16 13.76
C PHE A 150 -9.36 0.27 14.72
N VAL A 151 -9.00 -0.83 15.38
CA VAL A 151 -7.89 -0.82 16.35
C VAL A 151 -6.55 -0.44 15.71
N PRO A 152 -6.05 -1.12 14.64
CA PRO A 152 -4.80 -0.74 14.01
C PRO A 152 -4.90 0.60 13.29
N PHE A 153 -6.04 0.91 12.67
CA PHE A 153 -6.29 2.20 12.01
C PHE A 153 -6.12 3.36 13.00
N ALA A 154 -6.74 3.28 14.17
CA ALA A 154 -6.63 4.31 15.21
C ALA A 154 -5.20 4.42 15.75
N LEU A 155 -4.51 3.29 16.00
CA LEU A 155 -3.13 3.30 16.47
C LEU A 155 -2.18 3.97 15.48
N VAL A 156 -2.33 3.69 14.17
CA VAL A 156 -1.49 4.29 13.12
C VAL A 156 -1.80 5.78 12.94
N LEU A 157 -3.08 6.20 13.07
CA LEU A 157 -3.45 7.62 13.05
C LEU A 157 -2.83 8.41 14.21
N VAL A 158 -2.72 7.80 15.40
CA VAL A 158 -2.05 8.42 16.55
C VAL A 158 -0.55 8.62 16.28
N GLN A 159 0.09 7.77 15.47
CA GLN A 159 1.49 7.86 15.04
C GLN A 159 1.74 8.85 13.89
N PRO A 160 0.89 9.81 13.62
CA PRO A 160 0.62 10.66 12.48
C PRO A 160 0.99 10.09 11.08
N ASP A 161 0.80 8.81 10.88
CA ASP A 161 0.99 8.14 9.59
C ASP A 161 -0.36 7.96 8.87
N LEU A 162 -0.84 9.07 8.28
CA LEU A 162 -2.13 9.10 7.59
C LEU A 162 -2.15 8.16 6.38
N GLY A 163 -1.04 8.10 5.64
CA GLY A 163 -0.95 7.28 4.43
C GLY A 163 -1.16 5.80 4.73
N THR A 164 -0.40 5.23 5.66
CA THR A 164 -0.55 3.82 6.05
C THR A 164 -1.91 3.54 6.69
N ALA A 165 -2.47 4.46 7.48
CA ALA A 165 -3.82 4.32 8.02
C ALA A 165 -4.87 4.22 6.89
N LEU A 166 -4.76 5.07 5.86
CA LEU A 166 -5.64 5.07 4.70
C LEU A 166 -5.53 3.74 3.93
N MET A 167 -4.32 3.18 3.78
CA MET A 167 -4.11 1.87 3.17
C MET A 167 -4.79 0.75 3.95
N ILE A 168 -4.67 0.74 5.28
CA ILE A 168 -5.38 -0.22 6.13
C ILE A 168 -6.89 -0.08 5.93
N GLY A 169 -7.41 1.15 5.92
CA GLY A 169 -8.85 1.43 5.74
C GLY A 169 -9.37 0.95 4.38
N LEU A 170 -8.75 1.39 3.28
CA LEU A 170 -9.21 1.10 1.91
C LEU A 170 -9.10 -0.39 1.55
N SER A 171 -7.98 -1.04 1.90
CA SER A 171 -7.83 -2.48 1.67
C SER A 171 -8.83 -3.28 2.49
N SER A 172 -9.05 -2.91 3.75
CA SER A 172 -10.05 -3.56 4.61
C SER A 172 -11.46 -3.34 4.11
N LEU A 173 -11.79 -2.13 3.66
CA LEU A 173 -13.09 -1.84 3.05
C LEU A 173 -13.35 -2.75 1.85
N THR A 174 -12.36 -2.93 0.98
CA THR A 174 -12.49 -3.85 -0.17
C THR A 174 -12.76 -5.29 0.28
N ILE A 175 -12.07 -5.78 1.33
CA ILE A 175 -12.31 -7.11 1.90
C ILE A 175 -13.73 -7.21 2.47
N ILE A 176 -14.17 -6.19 3.21
CA ILE A 176 -15.51 -6.13 3.82
C ILE A 176 -16.59 -6.16 2.74
N LEU A 177 -16.43 -5.39 1.67
CA LEU A 177 -17.37 -5.37 0.55
C LEU A 177 -17.40 -6.73 -0.17
N PHE A 178 -16.27 -7.38 -0.37
CA PHE A 178 -16.19 -8.73 -0.92
C PHE A 178 -16.92 -9.75 -0.04
N GLY A 179 -17.00 -9.51 1.27
CA GLY A 179 -17.73 -10.32 2.26
C GLY A 179 -19.25 -10.34 2.09
N LYS A 180 -19.81 -9.75 1.01
CA LYS A 180 -21.25 -9.66 0.73
C LYS A 180 -22.02 -8.91 1.82
N VAL A 181 -21.61 -7.68 2.08
CA VAL A 181 -22.34 -6.77 2.96
C VAL A 181 -23.70 -6.41 2.34
N ARG A 182 -24.71 -6.24 3.17
CA ARG A 182 -26.04 -5.84 2.70
C ARG A 182 -25.97 -4.46 2.02
N TRP A 183 -26.61 -4.31 0.86
CA TRP A 183 -26.52 -3.15 -0.02
C TRP A 183 -26.82 -1.81 0.67
N TYR A 184 -27.76 -1.77 1.63
CA TYR A 184 -28.10 -0.54 2.36
C TYR A 184 -26.95 -0.01 3.21
N LEU A 185 -26.09 -0.88 3.74
CA LEU A 185 -24.89 -0.47 4.49
C LEU A 185 -23.83 0.12 3.56
N VAL A 186 -23.72 -0.43 2.35
CA VAL A 186 -22.87 0.15 1.30
C VAL A 186 -23.40 1.53 0.90
N ALA A 187 -24.72 1.65 0.68
CA ALA A 187 -25.35 2.92 0.35
C ALA A 187 -25.15 3.97 1.46
N THR A 188 -25.30 3.58 2.72
CA THR A 188 -25.03 4.47 3.87
C THR A 188 -23.58 4.94 3.89
N LEU A 189 -22.62 4.04 3.65
CA LEU A 189 -21.21 4.40 3.58
C LEU A 189 -20.92 5.38 2.44
N VAL A 190 -21.46 5.10 1.24
CA VAL A 190 -21.30 5.99 0.07
C VAL A 190 -21.88 7.36 0.37
N THR A 191 -23.08 7.42 0.96
CA THR A 191 -23.72 8.69 1.35
C THR A 191 -22.88 9.44 2.36
N ALA A 192 -22.31 8.75 3.37
CA ALA A 192 -21.44 9.37 4.36
C ALA A 192 -20.15 9.94 3.74
N VAL A 193 -19.53 9.22 2.81
CA VAL A 193 -18.35 9.67 2.08
C VAL A 193 -18.67 10.90 1.21
N LEU A 194 -19.80 10.88 0.50
CA LEU A 194 -20.25 12.03 -0.30
C LEU A 194 -20.54 13.26 0.59
N ALA A 195 -21.22 13.05 1.71
CA ALA A 195 -21.48 14.13 2.68
C ALA A 195 -20.18 14.73 3.24
N ALA A 196 -19.21 13.88 3.62
CA ALA A 196 -17.89 14.35 4.05
C ALA A 196 -17.14 15.12 2.92
N GLY A 197 -17.25 14.65 1.68
CA GLY A 197 -16.70 15.36 0.51
C GLY A 197 -17.32 16.75 0.32
N ILE A 198 -18.65 16.87 0.48
CA ILE A 198 -19.35 18.17 0.40
C ILE A 198 -18.89 19.10 1.52
N VAL A 199 -18.71 18.60 2.75
CA VAL A 199 -18.22 19.41 3.87
C VAL A 199 -16.79 19.91 3.59
N ILE A 200 -15.89 19.03 3.12
CA ILE A 200 -14.52 19.41 2.73
C ILE A 200 -14.56 20.44 1.59
N TRP A 201 -15.41 20.24 0.59
CA TRP A 201 -15.58 21.19 -0.52
C TRP A 201 -15.98 22.58 -0.01
N ASN A 202 -16.96 22.66 0.88
CA ASN A 202 -17.42 23.94 1.42
C ASN A 202 -16.34 24.62 2.30
N ASP A 203 -15.57 23.84 3.08
CA ASP A 203 -14.55 24.39 3.99
C ASP A 203 -13.27 24.87 3.28
N TYR A 204 -12.92 24.26 2.15
CA TYR A 204 -11.63 24.49 1.50
C TYR A 204 -11.71 25.13 0.11
N ILE A 205 -12.75 24.85 -0.67
CA ILE A 205 -12.80 25.20 -2.10
C ILE A 205 -13.74 26.36 -2.38
N ARG A 206 -14.85 26.44 -1.65
CA ARG A 206 -15.86 27.48 -1.91
C ARG A 206 -15.33 28.85 -1.47
N ASP A 207 -15.37 29.84 -2.38
CA ASP A 207 -15.08 31.25 -2.11
C ASP A 207 -16.19 31.86 -1.24
N VAL A 208 -16.13 31.66 0.07
CA VAL A 208 -17.02 32.28 1.03
C VAL A 208 -16.25 33.35 1.79
N PRO A 209 -16.77 34.61 1.89
CA PRO A 209 -16.16 35.66 2.70
C PRO A 209 -15.96 35.23 4.16
N GLU A 210 -14.89 35.67 4.80
CA GLU A 210 -14.66 35.42 6.23
C GLU A 210 -15.71 36.15 7.10
N PRO A 211 -16.20 35.59 8.24
CA PRO A 211 -15.72 34.39 8.90
C PRO A 211 -16.32 33.10 8.30
N ARG A 212 -15.45 32.17 7.88
CA ARG A 212 -15.88 30.87 7.33
C ARG A 212 -16.31 29.91 8.44
N PRO A 213 -17.40 29.13 8.26
CA PRO A 213 -17.66 27.99 9.15
C PRO A 213 -16.60 26.91 8.90
N THR A 214 -15.59 26.87 9.76
CA THR A 214 -14.44 25.97 9.65
C THR A 214 -14.65 24.70 10.47
N ILE A 215 -15.57 23.82 10.03
CA ILE A 215 -15.88 22.59 10.75
C ILE A 215 -14.69 21.63 10.70
N VAL A 216 -14.10 21.41 9.52
CA VAL A 216 -13.01 20.45 9.32
C VAL A 216 -11.64 21.06 9.65
N ARG A 217 -11.39 22.30 9.24
CA ARG A 217 -10.12 22.99 9.46
C ARG A 217 -9.73 23.11 10.93
N HIS A 218 -10.70 23.25 11.82
CA HIS A 218 -10.48 23.39 13.25
C HIS A 218 -10.10 22.06 13.94
N HIS A 219 -10.51 20.92 13.37
CA HIS A 219 -10.27 19.60 13.92
C HIS A 219 -9.06 18.88 13.32
N LEU A 220 -8.54 19.35 12.18
CA LEU A 220 -7.35 18.79 11.57
C LEU A 220 -6.06 19.35 12.17
N LYS A 221 -5.06 18.50 12.36
CA LYS A 221 -3.71 18.93 12.73
C LYS A 221 -3.13 19.80 11.61
N LYS A 222 -2.30 20.79 11.95
CA LYS A 222 -1.71 21.76 11.01
C LYS A 222 -1.13 21.10 9.76
N HIS A 223 -0.37 20.01 9.90
CA HIS A 223 0.24 19.30 8.78
C HIS A 223 -0.77 18.58 7.87
N GLN A 224 -1.92 18.15 8.41
CA GLN A 224 -3.01 17.53 7.61
C GLN A 224 -3.75 18.60 6.80
N SER A 225 -4.04 19.73 7.42
CA SER A 225 -4.63 20.87 6.75
C SER A 225 -3.71 21.39 5.62
N GLN A 226 -2.39 21.47 5.85
CA GLN A 226 -1.41 21.88 4.84
C GLN A 226 -1.35 20.92 3.65
N ARG A 227 -1.51 19.61 3.85
CA ARG A 227 -1.55 18.66 2.72
C ARG A 227 -2.78 18.85 1.85
N ILE A 228 -3.94 19.12 2.44
CA ILE A 228 -5.18 19.38 1.71
C ILE A 228 -5.10 20.72 0.98
N SER A 229 -4.69 21.79 1.65
CA SER A 229 -4.56 23.10 1.02
C SER A 229 -3.50 23.11 -0.08
N GLY A 230 -2.33 22.49 0.13
CA GLY A 230 -1.28 22.37 -0.88
C GLY A 230 -1.67 21.48 -2.08
N TRP A 231 -2.65 20.59 -1.92
CA TRP A 231 -3.21 19.82 -3.04
C TRP A 231 -4.23 20.63 -3.84
N LEU A 232 -5.09 21.40 -3.16
CA LEU A 232 -6.14 22.21 -3.77
C LEU A 232 -5.57 23.48 -4.42
N ASP A 233 -4.60 24.11 -3.77
CA ASP A 233 -3.90 25.29 -4.25
C ASP A 233 -2.37 25.12 -4.07
N PRO A 234 -1.72 24.46 -5.03
CA PRO A 234 -0.26 24.23 -4.98
C PRO A 234 0.55 25.52 -5.03
N GLU A 235 0.01 26.61 -5.61
CA GLU A 235 0.71 27.89 -5.77
C GLU A 235 0.76 28.67 -4.44
N ALA A 236 -0.20 28.46 -3.56
CA ALA A 236 -0.21 29.09 -2.24
C ALA A 236 0.83 28.49 -1.26
N ASP A 237 1.30 27.25 -1.51
CA ASP A 237 2.28 26.56 -0.66
C ASP A 237 3.60 26.28 -1.40
N LEU A 238 4.35 27.35 -1.69
CA LEU A 238 5.62 27.32 -2.44
C LEU A 238 6.80 26.67 -1.69
N ARG A 239 6.63 26.21 -0.46
CA ARG A 239 7.71 25.64 0.38
C ARG A 239 7.35 24.31 1.04
N GLY A 240 6.12 23.81 0.88
CA GLY A 240 5.63 22.62 1.52
C GLY A 240 5.15 21.54 0.55
N SER A 241 4.07 20.88 0.89
CA SER A 241 3.48 19.79 0.09
C SER A 241 3.01 20.25 -1.29
N GLY A 242 2.59 21.51 -1.45
CA GLY A 242 2.22 22.10 -2.72
C GLY A 242 3.40 22.19 -3.70
N TYR A 243 4.59 22.61 -3.23
CA TYR A 243 5.80 22.61 -4.04
C TYR A 243 6.15 21.21 -4.56
N HIS A 244 6.09 20.18 -3.69
CA HIS A 244 6.41 18.82 -4.11
C HIS A 244 5.41 18.29 -5.14
N ALA A 245 4.12 18.56 -4.96
CA ALA A 245 3.08 18.19 -5.93
C ALA A 245 3.28 18.90 -7.28
N ALA A 246 3.60 20.18 -7.28
CA ALA A 246 3.86 20.96 -8.49
C ALA A 246 5.10 20.43 -9.24
N GLN A 247 6.22 20.22 -8.55
CA GLN A 247 7.45 19.71 -9.17
C GLN A 247 7.27 18.27 -9.70
N SER A 248 6.48 17.44 -9.00
CA SER A 248 6.13 16.10 -9.46
C SER A 248 5.34 16.14 -10.78
N LYS A 249 4.32 17.00 -10.89
CA LYS A 249 3.56 17.20 -12.14
C LYS A 249 4.44 17.69 -13.28
N ILE A 250 5.35 18.64 -13.01
CA ILE A 250 6.29 19.16 -14.00
C ILE A 250 7.21 18.02 -14.49
N ALA A 251 7.73 17.19 -13.58
CA ALA A 251 8.56 16.06 -13.95
C ALA A 251 7.81 15.10 -14.88
N VAL A 252 6.62 14.65 -14.49
CA VAL A 252 5.78 13.74 -15.29
C VAL A 252 5.45 14.37 -16.66
N GLY A 253 5.00 15.62 -16.69
CA GLY A 253 4.62 16.31 -17.93
C GLY A 253 5.80 16.52 -18.87
N SER A 254 7.00 16.76 -18.32
CA SER A 254 8.21 17.01 -19.10
C SER A 254 8.77 15.75 -19.78
N GLY A 255 8.36 14.53 -19.35
CA GLY A 255 8.77 13.28 -19.96
C GLY A 255 8.15 13.03 -21.34
N GLY A 256 7.02 13.67 -21.66
CA GLY A 256 6.34 13.49 -22.95
C GLY A 256 6.01 12.03 -23.26
N VAL A 257 6.05 11.66 -24.55
CA VAL A 257 5.69 10.31 -25.00
C VAL A 257 6.84 9.30 -24.79
N SER A 258 8.06 9.67 -25.13
CA SER A 258 9.23 8.78 -25.17
C SER A 258 10.20 8.93 -24.01
N GLY A 259 10.00 9.94 -23.15
CA GLY A 259 10.93 10.28 -22.07
C GLY A 259 12.12 11.12 -22.53
N LYS A 260 12.87 11.64 -21.56
CA LYS A 260 14.12 12.41 -21.80
C LYS A 260 15.34 11.51 -22.01
N GLY A 261 15.28 10.26 -21.60
CA GLY A 261 16.40 9.33 -21.56
C GLY A 261 16.83 9.00 -20.13
N TRP A 262 17.40 7.82 -19.97
CA TRP A 262 17.89 7.35 -18.68
C TRP A 262 19.01 8.24 -18.16
N ARG A 263 18.82 8.73 -16.93
CA ARG A 263 19.72 9.72 -16.29
C ARG A 263 19.74 11.11 -16.94
N GLU A 264 18.83 11.42 -17.84
CA GLU A 264 18.72 12.73 -18.48
C GLU A 264 17.55 13.55 -17.96
N GLY A 265 16.86 13.06 -16.92
CA GLY A 265 15.81 13.77 -16.22
C GLY A 265 16.35 15.07 -15.58
N THR A 266 15.82 16.23 -15.96
CA THR A 266 16.25 17.55 -15.47
C THR A 266 15.75 17.80 -14.05
N GLN A 267 14.50 17.46 -13.74
CA GLN A 267 13.92 17.58 -12.41
C GLN A 267 14.61 16.64 -11.41
N THR A 268 14.88 15.42 -11.86
CA THR A 268 15.64 14.41 -11.12
C THR A 268 17.09 14.85 -10.88
N GLY A 269 17.77 15.37 -11.92
CA GLY A 269 19.16 15.79 -11.88
C GLY A 269 19.39 17.02 -10.99
N LEU A 270 18.49 17.99 -11.05
CA LEU A 270 18.53 19.24 -10.26
C LEU A 270 17.95 19.06 -8.84
N ARG A 271 17.37 17.89 -8.52
CA ARG A 271 16.84 17.53 -7.20
C ARG A 271 15.74 18.44 -6.69
N PHE A 272 14.87 18.88 -7.58
CA PHE A 272 13.72 19.66 -7.19
C PHE A 272 12.69 18.84 -6.38
N LEU A 273 12.75 17.50 -6.48
CA LEU A 273 11.92 16.58 -5.70
C LEU A 273 12.74 15.99 -4.56
N PRO A 274 12.50 16.39 -3.30
CA PRO A 274 12.96 15.64 -2.15
C PRO A 274 12.29 14.24 -2.19
N GLU A 275 12.91 13.23 -1.60
CA GLU A 275 12.33 11.87 -1.54
C GLU A 275 11.98 11.25 -2.91
N GLN A 276 12.71 11.64 -3.96
CA GLN A 276 12.51 11.10 -5.32
C GLN A 276 12.75 9.58 -5.41
N HIS A 277 13.50 8.98 -4.46
CA HIS A 277 13.79 7.56 -4.40
C HIS A 277 12.75 6.75 -3.60
N THR A 278 11.84 7.39 -2.88
CA THR A 278 10.76 6.77 -2.10
C THR A 278 9.39 7.12 -2.66
N ASP A 279 8.86 8.27 -2.28
CA ASP A 279 7.47 8.65 -2.51
C ASP A 279 7.21 9.09 -3.96
N PHE A 280 8.20 9.75 -4.59
CA PHE A 280 8.10 10.30 -5.94
C PHE A 280 8.88 9.50 -7.00
N ILE A 281 9.10 8.21 -6.76
CA ILE A 281 9.85 7.35 -7.69
C ILE A 281 9.20 7.25 -9.08
N PHE A 282 7.85 7.32 -9.14
CA PHE A 282 7.11 7.33 -10.40
C PHE A 282 7.34 8.62 -11.21
N SER A 283 7.60 9.77 -10.57
CA SER A 283 7.97 11.01 -11.28
C SER A 283 9.27 10.85 -12.05
N VAL A 284 10.28 10.21 -11.43
CA VAL A 284 11.56 9.90 -12.08
C VAL A 284 11.35 8.97 -13.27
N TRP A 285 10.54 7.92 -13.08
CA TRP A 285 10.19 6.98 -14.13
C TRP A 285 9.52 7.68 -15.32
N ALA A 286 8.53 8.50 -15.05
CA ALA A 286 7.77 9.20 -16.06
C ALA A 286 8.62 10.24 -16.81
N GLU A 287 9.48 10.98 -16.10
CA GLU A 287 10.38 11.98 -16.71
C GLU A 287 11.39 11.34 -17.66
N GLU A 288 12.03 10.24 -17.23
CA GLU A 288 13.12 9.61 -17.96
C GLU A 288 12.64 8.69 -19.09
N HIS A 289 11.52 7.99 -18.88
CA HIS A 289 11.05 6.94 -19.80
C HIS A 289 9.75 7.29 -20.55
N GLY A 290 9.06 8.37 -20.17
CA GLY A 290 7.88 8.90 -20.83
C GLY A 290 6.62 8.06 -20.68
N PHE A 291 5.58 8.48 -21.40
CA PHE A 291 4.22 7.89 -21.28
C PHE A 291 4.17 6.42 -21.67
N VAL A 292 4.88 6.00 -22.74
CA VAL A 292 4.84 4.60 -23.22
C VAL A 292 5.32 3.64 -22.12
N MET A 293 6.43 3.95 -21.46
CA MET A 293 6.97 3.10 -20.41
C MET A 293 6.17 3.19 -19.11
N CYS A 294 5.47 4.32 -18.85
CA CYS A 294 4.48 4.39 -17.79
C CYS A 294 3.32 3.42 -18.06
N LEU A 295 2.84 3.33 -19.29
CA LEU A 295 1.80 2.37 -19.67
C LEU A 295 2.27 0.92 -19.51
N VAL A 296 3.50 0.60 -19.91
CA VAL A 296 4.10 -0.74 -19.69
C VAL A 296 4.12 -1.09 -18.21
N LEU A 297 4.51 -0.15 -17.35
CA LEU A 297 4.51 -0.36 -15.90
C LEU A 297 3.09 -0.60 -15.36
N LEU A 298 2.10 0.18 -15.81
CA LEU A 298 0.69 0.00 -15.44
C LEU A 298 0.15 -1.36 -15.89
N VAL A 299 0.52 -1.83 -17.09
CA VAL A 299 0.14 -3.16 -17.59
C VAL A 299 0.76 -4.26 -16.72
N LEU A 300 2.01 -4.12 -16.27
CA LEU A 300 2.63 -5.07 -15.35
C LEU A 300 1.93 -5.10 -13.97
N TYR A 301 1.57 -3.95 -13.41
CA TYR A 301 0.74 -3.93 -12.20
C TYR A 301 -0.64 -4.53 -12.43
N GLY A 302 -1.29 -4.22 -13.56
CA GLY A 302 -2.54 -4.85 -13.97
C GLY A 302 -2.44 -6.36 -14.05
N ALA A 303 -1.34 -6.88 -14.58
CA ALA A 303 -1.07 -8.32 -14.63
C ALA A 303 -0.93 -8.91 -13.21
N ILE A 304 -0.21 -8.25 -12.29
CA ILE A 304 -0.12 -8.67 -10.88
C ILE A 304 -1.53 -8.76 -10.26
N PHE A 305 -2.40 -7.77 -10.48
CA PHE A 305 -3.75 -7.76 -9.94
C PHE A 305 -4.61 -8.87 -10.54
N ILE A 306 -4.59 -9.05 -11.86
CA ILE A 306 -5.36 -10.09 -12.56
C ILE A 306 -4.94 -11.49 -12.11
N PHE A 307 -3.63 -11.77 -12.10
CA PHE A 307 -3.12 -13.07 -11.65
C PHE A 307 -3.39 -13.29 -10.16
N GLY A 308 -3.25 -12.26 -9.32
CA GLY A 308 -3.56 -12.32 -7.90
C GLY A 308 -5.04 -12.60 -7.63
N LEU A 309 -5.96 -11.93 -8.33
CA LEU A 309 -7.39 -12.25 -8.26
C LEU A 309 -7.68 -13.66 -8.78
N GLY A 310 -6.99 -14.10 -9.85
CA GLY A 310 -7.08 -15.45 -10.37
C GLY A 310 -6.73 -16.52 -9.32
N VAL A 311 -5.75 -16.23 -8.45
CA VAL A 311 -5.45 -17.10 -7.28
C VAL A 311 -6.66 -17.15 -6.34
N GLY A 312 -7.29 -16.01 -6.04
CA GLY A 312 -8.46 -15.92 -5.17
C GLY A 312 -9.68 -16.68 -5.72
N PHE A 313 -9.97 -16.54 -7.02
CA PHE A 313 -11.08 -17.25 -7.67
C PHE A 313 -10.87 -18.78 -7.69
N ASN A 314 -9.62 -19.22 -7.79
CA ASN A 314 -9.26 -20.64 -7.78
C ASN A 314 -8.86 -21.15 -6.39
N ALA A 315 -8.99 -20.34 -5.35
CA ALA A 315 -8.66 -20.74 -4.00
C ALA A 315 -9.63 -21.83 -3.51
N ARG A 316 -9.09 -22.80 -2.81
CA ARG A 316 -9.84 -23.96 -2.31
C ARG A 316 -10.90 -23.58 -1.29
N ASP A 317 -10.58 -22.64 -0.42
CA ASP A 317 -11.41 -22.24 0.71
C ASP A 317 -11.60 -20.73 0.76
N ARG A 318 -12.51 -20.31 1.63
CA ARG A 318 -12.83 -18.90 1.81
C ARG A 318 -11.66 -18.11 2.38
N PHE A 319 -10.88 -18.68 3.28
CA PHE A 319 -9.71 -18.00 3.84
C PHE A 319 -8.74 -17.60 2.73
N GLY A 320 -8.35 -18.54 1.87
CA GLY A 320 -7.48 -18.27 0.73
C GLY A 320 -8.04 -17.21 -0.23
N ALA A 321 -9.35 -17.28 -0.53
CA ALA A 321 -10.01 -16.29 -1.38
C ALA A 321 -9.98 -14.88 -0.77
N PHE A 322 -10.28 -14.73 0.51
CA PHE A 322 -10.24 -13.45 1.21
C PHE A 322 -8.82 -12.90 1.35
N VAL A 323 -7.82 -13.75 1.62
CA VAL A 323 -6.41 -13.34 1.63
C VAL A 323 -5.99 -12.82 0.26
N ALA A 324 -6.34 -13.53 -0.81
CA ALA A 324 -5.97 -13.12 -2.16
C ALA A 324 -6.60 -11.76 -2.54
N VAL A 325 -7.90 -11.58 -2.28
CA VAL A 325 -8.58 -10.30 -2.50
C VAL A 325 -7.96 -9.19 -1.65
N GLY A 326 -7.65 -9.47 -0.38
CA GLY A 326 -7.04 -8.49 0.52
C GLY A 326 -5.64 -8.06 0.09
N VAL A 327 -4.80 -8.99 -0.34
CA VAL A 327 -3.46 -8.69 -0.87
C VAL A 327 -3.55 -7.86 -2.14
N VAL A 328 -4.41 -8.25 -3.09
CA VAL A 328 -4.59 -7.49 -4.33
C VAL A 328 -5.15 -6.10 -4.05
N ALA A 329 -6.13 -5.97 -3.15
CA ALA A 329 -6.67 -4.68 -2.74
C ALA A 329 -5.60 -3.78 -2.11
N MET A 330 -4.77 -4.33 -1.22
CA MET A 330 -3.66 -3.60 -0.61
C MET A 330 -2.68 -3.07 -1.67
N LEU A 331 -2.28 -3.91 -2.62
CA LEU A 331 -1.37 -3.51 -3.70
C LEU A 331 -2.02 -2.48 -4.63
N PHE A 332 -3.28 -2.71 -5.02
CA PHE A 332 -4.03 -1.80 -5.89
C PHE A 332 -4.12 -0.40 -5.30
N TRP A 333 -4.55 -0.29 -4.04
CA TRP A 333 -4.70 1.01 -3.39
C TRP A 333 -3.37 1.72 -3.21
N GLN A 334 -2.27 1.00 -2.90
CA GLN A 334 -0.94 1.60 -2.83
C GLN A 334 -0.47 2.15 -4.18
N VAL A 335 -0.65 1.39 -5.26
CA VAL A 335 -0.30 1.84 -6.62
C VAL A 335 -1.16 3.04 -7.03
N PHE A 336 -2.47 2.94 -6.82
CA PHE A 336 -3.43 3.99 -7.16
C PHE A 336 -3.12 5.30 -6.42
N GLU A 337 -2.83 5.22 -5.11
CA GLU A 337 -2.55 6.39 -4.30
C GLU A 337 -1.20 7.01 -4.65
N ASN A 338 -0.13 6.21 -4.79
CA ASN A 338 1.18 6.74 -5.16
C ASN A 338 1.15 7.42 -6.53
N ILE A 339 0.64 6.75 -7.56
CA ILE A 339 0.55 7.34 -8.90
C ILE A 339 -0.41 8.53 -8.89
N GLY A 340 -1.55 8.42 -8.20
CA GLY A 340 -2.53 9.50 -8.07
C GLY A 340 -1.97 10.76 -7.42
N MET A 341 -1.15 10.63 -6.36
CA MET A 341 -0.50 11.79 -5.74
C MET A 341 0.58 12.40 -6.65
N VAL A 342 1.34 11.57 -7.37
CA VAL A 342 2.41 12.01 -8.28
C VAL A 342 1.86 12.83 -9.44
N ILE A 343 0.72 12.42 -10.01
CA ILE A 343 0.05 13.16 -11.10
C ILE A 343 -0.89 14.26 -10.59
N GLY A 344 -1.02 14.39 -9.26
CA GLY A 344 -1.80 15.44 -8.60
C GLY A 344 -3.30 15.22 -8.53
N LEU A 345 -3.77 13.98 -8.75
CA LEU A 345 -5.18 13.59 -8.52
C LEU A 345 -5.51 13.45 -7.04
N LEU A 346 -4.51 13.12 -6.21
CA LEU A 346 -4.64 12.92 -4.77
C LEU A 346 -3.66 13.79 -3.99
N PRO A 347 -3.96 14.11 -2.73
CA PRO A 347 -3.01 14.83 -1.88
C PRO A 347 -1.76 13.99 -1.60
N VAL A 348 -0.65 14.65 -1.32
CA VAL A 348 0.63 13.98 -1.00
C VAL A 348 0.53 13.30 0.37
N THR A 349 0.51 11.97 0.38
CA THR A 349 0.41 11.13 1.58
C THR A 349 1.72 10.53 2.04
N GLY A 350 2.69 10.39 1.13
CA GLY A 350 3.99 9.81 1.42
C GLY A 350 3.99 8.28 1.39
N ILE A 351 3.16 7.66 0.56
CA ILE A 351 3.12 6.21 0.37
C ILE A 351 4.07 5.80 -0.74
N THR A 352 4.82 4.74 -0.49
CA THR A 352 5.76 4.15 -1.46
C THR A 352 5.03 3.37 -2.56
N LEU A 353 5.55 3.42 -3.79
CA LEU A 353 5.07 2.59 -4.90
C LEU A 353 5.59 1.14 -4.72
N PRO A 354 4.71 0.14 -4.57
CA PRO A 354 5.11 -1.24 -4.30
C PRO A 354 6.12 -1.76 -5.32
N LEU A 355 7.15 -2.47 -4.85
CA LEU A 355 8.22 -3.10 -5.66
C LEU A 355 9.18 -2.13 -6.37
N MET A 356 8.80 -0.86 -6.57
CA MET A 356 9.63 0.16 -7.25
C MET A 356 10.36 1.09 -6.28
N SER A 357 9.68 1.57 -5.24
CA SER A 357 10.26 2.51 -4.28
C SER A 357 11.33 1.88 -3.42
N TYR A 358 12.30 2.70 -3.00
CA TYR A 358 13.26 2.29 -1.99
C TYR A 358 12.58 2.11 -0.64
N GLY A 359 12.78 0.94 -0.02
CA GLY A 359 12.27 0.67 1.32
C GLY A 359 12.29 -0.81 1.68
N GLY A 360 13.16 -1.18 2.64
CA GLY A 360 13.33 -2.59 3.05
C GLY A 360 12.05 -3.19 3.65
N SER A 361 11.38 -2.49 4.57
CA SER A 361 10.15 -2.99 5.22
C SER A 361 8.98 -3.07 4.25
N SER A 362 8.83 -2.06 3.36
CA SER A 362 7.78 -2.03 2.36
C SER A 362 7.97 -3.16 1.34
N LEU A 363 9.19 -3.32 0.80
CA LEU A 363 9.50 -4.41 -0.12
C LEU A 363 9.26 -5.78 0.51
N LEU A 364 9.72 -5.98 1.75
CA LEU A 364 9.54 -7.25 2.46
C LEU A 364 8.06 -7.55 2.72
N SER A 365 7.26 -6.57 3.14
CA SER A 365 5.84 -6.75 3.39
C SER A 365 5.08 -7.09 2.10
N VAL A 366 5.37 -6.38 1.00
CA VAL A 366 4.77 -6.66 -0.32
C VAL A 366 5.16 -8.06 -0.79
N MET A 367 6.44 -8.43 -0.72
CA MET A 367 6.92 -9.75 -1.14
C MET A 367 6.35 -10.89 -0.28
N LEU A 368 6.20 -10.69 1.05
CA LEU A 368 5.51 -11.64 1.92
C LEU A 368 4.04 -11.82 1.48
N SER A 369 3.36 -10.74 1.10
CA SER A 369 1.99 -10.80 0.59
C SER A 369 1.91 -11.56 -0.73
N ILE A 370 2.86 -11.37 -1.64
CA ILE A 370 2.99 -12.16 -2.88
C ILE A 370 3.28 -13.64 -2.53
N GLY A 371 4.15 -13.89 -1.55
CA GLY A 371 4.42 -15.25 -1.05
C GLY A 371 3.17 -15.97 -0.56
N LEU A 372 2.24 -15.27 0.10
CA LEU A 372 0.93 -15.81 0.48
C LEU A 372 0.10 -16.21 -0.74
N LEU A 373 0.06 -15.37 -1.80
CA LEU A 373 -0.64 -15.70 -3.04
C LEU A 373 -0.06 -16.94 -3.71
N VAL A 374 1.27 -17.03 -3.80
CA VAL A 374 1.95 -18.20 -4.36
C VAL A 374 1.63 -19.45 -3.54
N ASN A 375 1.70 -19.35 -2.22
CA ASN A 375 1.39 -20.45 -1.29
C ASN A 375 -0.05 -20.97 -1.47
N ILE A 376 -1.05 -20.06 -1.54
CA ILE A 376 -2.46 -20.42 -1.75
C ILE A 376 -2.62 -21.11 -3.11
N SER A 377 -2.03 -20.57 -4.17
CA SER A 377 -2.10 -21.15 -5.52
C SER A 377 -1.52 -22.56 -5.59
N MET A 378 -0.34 -22.77 -4.99
CA MET A 378 0.35 -24.07 -4.98
C MET A 378 -0.48 -25.15 -4.30
N ARG A 379 -1.29 -24.81 -3.30
CA ARG A 379 -2.05 -25.77 -2.48
C ARG A 379 -3.54 -25.88 -2.81
N ARG A 380 -4.00 -25.28 -3.91
CA ARG A 380 -5.43 -25.26 -4.28
C ARG A 380 -6.05 -26.67 -4.50
N HIS A 381 -5.24 -27.67 -4.82
CA HIS A 381 -5.71 -29.06 -5.07
C HIS A 381 -5.23 -30.07 -4.03
N MET A 382 -4.61 -29.61 -2.92
CA MET A 382 -4.16 -30.53 -1.89
C MET A 382 -5.26 -30.74 -0.84
N PHE A 383 -5.76 -31.98 -0.77
CA PHE A 383 -6.80 -32.57 0.13
C PHE A 383 -8.21 -32.50 -0.35
#